data_d535258f5ae587042a43837ee5056083
#
_entry.id   d535258f5ae587042a43837ee5056083
#
_cell.length_a   1.000
_cell.length_b   1.000
_cell.length_c   1.000
_cell.angle_alpha   90.00
_cell.angle_beta   90.00
_cell.angle_gamma   90.00
#
_symmetry.space_group_name_H-M   'P 1'
#
loop_
_entity.id
_entity.type
_entity.pdbx_description
1 polymer ?
#
loop_
_entity_poly.entity_id
_entity_poly.type
_entity_poly.pdbx_seq_one_letter_code
_entity_poly.pdbx_strand_id
1 'polypeptide(L)'
;MSVTYGAGGSTKGHTIALAQAIQEKYNVPTIAHLTCVCANREGIKAALSEMKSAGIENILALRGDIPKNYEGEVFTDFSHASELVKLIKESGDFCVGGACYPEVHPDSANRKEDILGLKRKVDAGCEYLTTQMFFDNNIFFNFMYRLREAGITVPIIPGIMPITRKGQVKNAVKLSGCNVPERFKNIVDRFGDSEEAMKQAGIAYATDQIIDLMANGVKNIHVYSMNKPEIAEGIQRNLSEILKA
;
A
#
# COMPACT_ATOMS: atom_id res chain seq x y z
N MET A 1 -9.02 1.83 -8.30
CA MET A 1 -9.33 1.58 -6.85
C MET A 1 -8.57 0.34 -6.41
N SER A 2 -8.04 0.30 -5.16
CA SER A 2 -7.25 -0.84 -4.68
C SER A 2 -8.13 -1.78 -3.85
N VAL A 3 -8.04 -3.10 -4.13
CA VAL A 3 -8.84 -4.14 -3.46
C VAL A 3 -7.90 -5.10 -2.74
N THR A 4 -8.03 -5.15 -1.41
CA THR A 4 -7.14 -5.94 -0.57
C THR A 4 -7.38 -7.44 -0.71
N TYR A 5 -6.32 -8.22 -0.48
CA TYR A 5 -6.34 -9.68 -0.46
C TYR A 5 -6.26 -10.16 0.99
N GLY A 6 -7.13 -11.08 1.38
CA GLY A 6 -7.12 -11.59 2.75
C GLY A 6 -5.88 -12.40 3.07
N ALA A 7 -5.38 -12.26 4.27
CA ALA A 7 -4.24 -13.04 4.75
C ALA A 7 -4.53 -14.55 4.65
N GLY A 8 -3.55 -15.32 4.13
CA GLY A 8 -3.65 -16.77 4.00
C GLY A 8 -4.58 -17.30 2.91
N GLY A 9 -4.99 -16.45 1.96
CA GLY A 9 -5.75 -16.90 0.78
C GLY A 9 -7.23 -17.21 1.03
N SER A 10 -7.75 -17.01 2.24
CA SER A 10 -9.15 -17.28 2.61
C SER A 10 -10.18 -16.43 1.86
N THR A 11 -9.75 -15.37 1.18
CA THR A 11 -10.62 -14.41 0.47
C THR A 11 -10.31 -14.29 -1.03
N LYS A 12 -9.60 -15.27 -1.63
CA LYS A 12 -9.20 -15.23 -3.04
C LYS A 12 -10.35 -14.83 -3.98
N GLY A 13 -11.42 -15.60 -3.98
CA GLY A 13 -12.57 -15.35 -4.83
C GLY A 13 -13.28 -14.01 -4.57
N HIS A 14 -13.31 -13.55 -3.32
CA HIS A 14 -13.95 -12.27 -2.98
C HIS A 14 -13.17 -11.07 -3.51
N THR A 15 -11.83 -11.10 -3.50
CA THR A 15 -11.00 -10.01 -4.03
C THR A 15 -11.21 -9.82 -5.53
N ILE A 16 -11.19 -10.92 -6.29
CA ILE A 16 -11.35 -10.91 -7.74
C ILE A 16 -12.78 -10.45 -8.10
N ALA A 17 -13.80 -11.06 -7.48
CA ALA A 17 -15.20 -10.71 -7.72
C ALA A 17 -15.50 -9.24 -7.38
N LEU A 18 -14.93 -8.73 -6.28
CA LEU A 18 -15.10 -7.33 -5.89
C LEU A 18 -14.40 -6.38 -6.86
N ALA A 19 -13.17 -6.70 -7.28
CA ALA A 19 -12.42 -5.90 -8.25
C ALA A 19 -13.16 -5.83 -9.58
N GLN A 20 -13.64 -6.98 -10.09
CA GLN A 20 -14.45 -7.06 -11.29
C GLN A 20 -15.73 -6.24 -11.17
N ALA A 21 -16.50 -6.39 -10.09
CA ALA A 21 -17.73 -5.65 -9.87
C ALA A 21 -17.51 -4.12 -9.83
N ILE A 22 -16.39 -3.65 -9.27
CA ILE A 22 -16.05 -2.23 -9.27
C ILE A 22 -15.77 -1.74 -10.69
N GLN A 23 -15.02 -2.50 -11.49
CA GLN A 23 -14.73 -2.14 -12.89
C GLN A 23 -16.01 -2.09 -13.72
N GLU A 24 -16.82 -3.13 -13.65
CA GLU A 24 -18.05 -3.24 -14.44
C GLU A 24 -19.10 -2.20 -14.06
N LYS A 25 -19.32 -1.98 -12.75
CA LYS A 25 -20.39 -1.11 -12.27
C LYS A 25 -20.03 0.37 -12.33
N TYR A 26 -18.76 0.72 -12.06
CA TYR A 26 -18.35 2.10 -11.88
C TYR A 26 -17.35 2.59 -12.93
N ASN A 27 -16.92 1.71 -13.84
CA ASN A 27 -15.89 2.00 -14.86
C ASN A 27 -14.60 2.59 -14.24
N VAL A 28 -14.21 2.08 -13.07
CA VAL A 28 -13.00 2.51 -12.35
C VAL A 28 -11.95 1.39 -12.41
N PRO A 29 -10.75 1.66 -12.96
CA PRO A 29 -9.67 0.68 -12.94
C PRO A 29 -9.36 0.21 -11.53
N THR A 30 -9.19 -1.10 -11.36
CA THR A 30 -8.87 -1.69 -10.07
C THR A 30 -7.43 -2.19 -10.01
N ILE A 31 -6.86 -2.18 -8.81
CA ILE A 31 -5.59 -2.83 -8.47
C ILE A 31 -5.94 -3.97 -7.51
N ALA A 32 -5.84 -5.20 -7.97
CA ALA A 32 -6.04 -6.35 -7.10
C ALA A 32 -4.76 -6.66 -6.33
N HIS A 33 -4.84 -6.78 -5.01
CA HIS A 33 -3.70 -7.29 -4.25
C HIS A 33 -3.56 -8.79 -4.50
N LEU A 34 -2.32 -9.28 -4.48
CA LEU A 34 -2.00 -10.71 -4.53
C LEU A 34 -0.83 -10.97 -3.58
N THR A 35 -1.00 -11.95 -2.69
CA THR A 35 0.03 -12.32 -1.71
C THR A 35 0.57 -13.70 -1.97
N CYS A 36 1.87 -13.91 -1.69
CA CYS A 36 2.53 -15.21 -1.86
C CYS A 36 2.76 -15.98 -0.55
N VAL A 37 2.52 -15.36 0.60
CA VAL A 37 2.59 -16.07 1.89
C VAL A 37 1.59 -17.22 1.91
N CYS A 38 2.01 -18.40 2.39
CA CYS A 38 1.19 -19.62 2.44
C CYS A 38 0.61 -20.05 1.08
N ALA A 39 1.23 -19.65 -0.03
CA ALA A 39 0.79 -19.99 -1.38
C ALA A 39 1.88 -20.76 -2.14
N ASN A 40 1.44 -21.68 -3.01
CA ASN A 40 2.31 -22.37 -3.97
C ASN A 40 2.14 -21.79 -5.39
N ARG A 41 3.04 -22.18 -6.31
CA ARG A 41 3.06 -21.67 -7.69
C ARG A 41 1.78 -21.99 -8.45
N GLU A 42 1.23 -23.18 -8.28
CA GLU A 42 0.00 -23.60 -8.94
C GLU A 42 -1.19 -22.73 -8.49
N GLY A 43 -1.33 -22.48 -7.20
CA GLY A 43 -2.36 -21.63 -6.63
C GLY A 43 -2.27 -20.19 -7.10
N ILE A 44 -1.05 -19.64 -7.24
CA ILE A 44 -0.83 -18.31 -7.80
C ILE A 44 -1.19 -18.27 -9.29
N LYS A 45 -0.76 -19.24 -10.10
CA LYS A 45 -1.11 -19.32 -11.53
C LYS A 45 -2.62 -19.43 -11.75
N ALA A 46 -3.31 -20.21 -10.94
CA ALA A 46 -4.77 -20.31 -10.99
C ALA A 46 -5.43 -18.95 -10.68
N ALA A 47 -4.96 -18.23 -9.64
CA ALA A 47 -5.46 -16.89 -9.31
C ALA A 47 -5.20 -15.87 -10.43
N LEU A 48 -4.03 -15.92 -11.07
CA LEU A 48 -3.70 -15.04 -12.21
C LEU A 48 -4.58 -15.33 -13.43
N SER A 49 -4.87 -16.59 -13.71
CA SER A 49 -5.81 -16.97 -14.79
C SER A 49 -7.21 -16.44 -14.51
N GLU A 50 -7.68 -16.54 -13.27
CA GLU A 50 -8.99 -16.01 -12.84
C GLU A 50 -9.02 -14.48 -12.94
N MET A 51 -7.97 -13.77 -12.47
CA MET A 51 -7.84 -12.30 -12.61
C MET A 51 -7.88 -11.86 -14.07
N LYS A 52 -7.16 -12.57 -14.95
CA LYS A 52 -7.16 -12.29 -16.38
C LYS A 52 -8.55 -12.46 -16.99
N SER A 53 -9.25 -13.53 -16.63
CA SER A 53 -10.62 -13.79 -17.10
C SER A 53 -11.63 -12.75 -16.59
N ALA A 54 -11.37 -12.15 -15.41
CA ALA A 54 -12.16 -11.07 -14.83
C ALA A 54 -11.76 -9.67 -15.37
N GLY A 55 -10.85 -9.57 -16.34
CA GLY A 55 -10.40 -8.29 -16.91
C GLY A 55 -9.57 -7.43 -15.95
N ILE A 56 -8.94 -8.03 -14.95
CA ILE A 56 -8.05 -7.33 -14.02
C ILE A 56 -6.67 -7.23 -14.65
N GLU A 57 -6.20 -6.00 -14.85
CA GLU A 57 -4.92 -5.70 -15.49
C GLU A 57 -3.83 -5.26 -14.52
N ASN A 58 -4.22 -4.77 -13.32
CA ASN A 58 -3.26 -4.21 -12.36
C ASN A 58 -3.22 -5.05 -11.08
N ILE A 59 -2.02 -5.45 -10.68
CA ILE A 59 -1.78 -6.29 -9.51
C ILE A 59 -0.80 -5.59 -8.56
N LEU A 60 -1.13 -5.51 -7.27
CA LEU A 60 -0.17 -5.18 -6.23
C LEU A 60 0.38 -6.47 -5.62
N ALA A 61 1.62 -6.79 -5.99
CA ALA A 61 2.31 -8.00 -5.54
C ALA A 61 2.94 -7.80 -4.16
N LEU A 62 2.48 -8.58 -3.19
CA LEU A 62 2.89 -8.49 -1.80
C LEU A 62 3.41 -9.85 -1.31
N ARG A 63 4.32 -9.83 -0.32
CA ARG A 63 4.64 -11.05 0.41
C ARG A 63 3.40 -11.53 1.18
N GLY A 64 2.75 -10.62 1.88
CA GLY A 64 1.67 -10.87 2.80
C GLY A 64 2.17 -11.11 4.22
N ASP A 65 1.25 -10.99 5.18
CA ASP A 65 1.51 -11.25 6.60
C ASP A 65 1.26 -12.72 6.93
N ILE A 66 2.06 -13.30 7.81
CA ILE A 66 1.89 -14.66 8.28
C ILE A 66 0.62 -14.73 9.14
N PRO A 67 -0.36 -15.56 8.79
CA PRO A 67 -1.57 -15.71 9.60
C PRO A 67 -1.25 -16.28 10.99
N LYS A 68 -1.83 -15.72 12.04
CA LYS A 68 -1.51 -16.07 13.44
C LYS A 68 -1.71 -17.55 13.79
N ASN A 69 -2.61 -18.24 13.10
CA ASN A 69 -2.99 -19.64 13.41
C ASN A 69 -2.72 -20.54 12.19
N TYR A 70 -1.71 -20.25 11.39
CA TYR A 70 -1.35 -21.08 10.25
C TYR A 70 -0.39 -22.19 10.69
N GLU A 71 -0.80 -23.44 10.49
CA GLU A 71 -0.03 -24.64 10.91
C GLU A 71 0.78 -25.27 9.75
N GLY A 72 0.64 -24.73 8.53
CA GLY A 72 1.36 -25.22 7.36
C GLY A 72 2.72 -24.55 7.15
N GLU A 73 3.42 -24.96 6.11
CA GLU A 73 4.67 -24.31 5.68
C GLU A 73 4.37 -22.93 5.10
N VAL A 74 4.95 -21.88 5.71
CA VAL A 74 4.65 -20.47 5.40
C VAL A 74 5.27 -20.04 4.08
N PHE A 75 6.51 -20.49 3.81
CA PHE A 75 7.30 -20.11 2.65
C PHE A 75 7.66 -21.37 1.83
N THR A 76 6.70 -21.87 1.06
CA THR A 76 6.92 -23.03 0.19
C THR A 76 7.70 -22.66 -1.06
N ASP A 77 7.07 -21.93 -1.98
CA ASP A 77 7.64 -21.57 -3.28
C ASP A 77 8.11 -20.11 -3.37
N PHE A 78 7.75 -19.31 -2.36
CA PHE A 78 8.02 -17.86 -2.34
C PHE A 78 8.48 -17.41 -0.96
N SER A 79 9.68 -16.83 -0.90
CA SER A 79 10.20 -16.17 0.30
C SER A 79 10.02 -14.64 0.25
N HIS A 80 9.93 -14.08 -0.96
CA HIS A 80 9.89 -12.65 -1.19
C HIS A 80 8.89 -12.26 -2.29
N ALA A 81 8.35 -11.06 -2.19
CA ALA A 81 7.44 -10.52 -3.21
C ALA A 81 8.09 -10.37 -4.60
N SER A 82 9.42 -10.26 -4.69
CA SER A 82 10.13 -10.23 -5.98
C SER A 82 9.97 -11.52 -6.80
N GLU A 83 9.86 -12.66 -6.15
CA GLU A 83 9.61 -13.95 -6.81
C GLU A 83 8.18 -14.03 -7.33
N LEU A 84 7.22 -13.45 -6.59
CA LEU A 84 5.84 -13.31 -7.04
C LEU A 84 5.76 -12.36 -8.23
N VAL A 85 6.43 -11.19 -8.20
CA VAL A 85 6.49 -10.25 -9.32
C VAL A 85 6.97 -10.95 -10.58
N LYS A 86 8.06 -11.71 -10.49
CA LYS A 86 8.60 -12.47 -11.62
C LYS A 86 7.57 -13.44 -12.20
N LEU A 87 6.89 -14.21 -11.35
CA LEU A 87 5.87 -15.16 -11.80
C LEU A 87 4.68 -14.46 -12.46
N ILE A 88 4.24 -13.32 -11.94
CA ILE A 88 3.15 -12.53 -12.55
C ILE A 88 3.55 -12.07 -13.96
N LYS A 89 4.77 -11.52 -14.13
CA LYS A 89 5.27 -11.07 -15.44
C LYS A 89 5.45 -12.20 -16.44
N GLU A 90 5.81 -13.40 -15.97
CA GLU A 90 5.87 -14.63 -16.81
C GLU A 90 4.47 -15.16 -17.20
N SER A 91 3.41 -14.78 -16.46
CA SER A 91 2.06 -15.31 -16.62
C SER A 91 1.15 -14.44 -17.52
N GLY A 92 1.55 -13.21 -17.86
CA GLY A 92 0.77 -12.33 -18.74
C GLY A 92 1.13 -10.85 -18.63
N ASP A 93 0.41 -10.03 -19.40
CA ASP A 93 0.61 -8.59 -19.50
C ASP A 93 -0.09 -7.82 -18.37
N PHE A 94 0.31 -8.12 -17.12
CA PHE A 94 -0.18 -7.37 -15.98
C PHE A 94 0.74 -6.17 -15.69
N CYS A 95 0.14 -5.03 -15.31
CA CYS A 95 0.85 -3.96 -14.66
C CYS A 95 1.07 -4.32 -13.18
N VAL A 96 2.33 -4.43 -12.77
CA VAL A 96 2.68 -4.98 -11.45
C VAL A 96 3.27 -3.90 -10.56
N GLY A 97 2.57 -3.63 -9.46
CA GLY A 97 3.07 -2.80 -8.36
C GLY A 97 3.62 -3.63 -7.21
N GLY A 98 4.42 -2.99 -6.37
CA GLY A 98 4.92 -3.57 -5.13
C GLY A 98 4.84 -2.61 -3.95
N ALA A 99 4.96 -3.11 -2.73
CA ALA A 99 5.07 -2.29 -1.54
C ALA A 99 6.52 -1.89 -1.24
N CYS A 100 6.70 -0.70 -0.66
CA CYS A 100 7.96 -0.21 -0.12
C CYS A 100 7.74 0.51 1.21
N TYR A 101 8.80 0.68 2.00
CA TYR A 101 8.74 1.24 3.35
C TYR A 101 9.68 2.45 3.45
N PRO A 102 9.17 3.69 3.57
CA PRO A 102 10.02 4.87 3.70
C PRO A 102 10.94 4.84 4.91
N GLU A 103 10.53 4.16 5.98
CA GLU A 103 11.24 4.03 7.25
C GLU A 103 11.92 2.67 7.45
N VAL A 104 12.11 1.89 6.38
CA VAL A 104 12.69 0.52 6.38
C VAL A 104 11.65 -0.54 6.76
N HIS A 105 11.64 -1.62 6.00
CA HIS A 105 10.77 -2.78 6.31
C HIS A 105 11.19 -3.40 7.65
N PRO A 106 10.25 -3.72 8.56
CA PRO A 106 10.57 -4.28 9.89
C PRO A 106 11.44 -5.53 9.86
N ASP A 107 11.30 -6.38 8.84
CA ASP A 107 12.11 -7.61 8.69
C ASP A 107 13.45 -7.38 7.96
N SER A 108 13.74 -6.18 7.51
CA SER A 108 15.03 -5.87 6.87
C SER A 108 16.10 -5.64 7.93
N ALA A 109 17.28 -6.23 7.76
CA ALA A 109 18.38 -6.10 8.68
C ALA A 109 18.85 -4.64 8.85
N ASN A 110 18.75 -3.87 7.78
CA ASN A 110 19.10 -2.45 7.75
C ASN A 110 18.57 -1.79 6.47
N ARG A 111 18.70 -0.46 6.42
CA ARG A 111 18.22 0.37 5.30
C ARG A 111 18.85 -0.01 3.94
N LYS A 112 20.11 -0.39 3.91
CA LYS A 112 20.79 -0.77 2.68
C LYS A 112 20.19 -2.06 2.11
N GLU A 113 19.99 -3.05 2.94
CA GLU A 113 19.38 -4.33 2.54
C GLU A 113 17.93 -4.15 2.08
N ASP A 114 17.19 -3.25 2.72
CA ASP A 114 15.83 -2.90 2.29
C ASP A 114 15.82 -2.33 0.87
N ILE A 115 16.68 -1.33 0.58
CA ILE A 115 16.82 -0.75 -0.77
C ILE A 115 17.25 -1.81 -1.80
N LEU A 116 18.19 -2.70 -1.45
CA LEU A 116 18.57 -3.81 -2.33
C LEU A 116 17.42 -4.77 -2.59
N GLY A 117 16.58 -5.02 -1.58
CA GLY A 117 15.33 -5.78 -1.73
C GLY A 117 14.35 -5.12 -2.71
N LEU A 118 14.20 -3.80 -2.64
CA LEU A 118 13.38 -3.04 -3.58
C LEU A 118 13.96 -3.07 -5.00
N LYS A 119 15.29 -2.96 -5.12
CA LYS A 119 15.98 -3.07 -6.42
C LYS A 119 15.70 -4.42 -7.07
N ARG A 120 15.85 -5.53 -6.32
CA ARG A 120 15.50 -6.88 -6.83
C ARG A 120 14.04 -6.98 -7.28
N LYS A 121 13.12 -6.34 -6.57
CA LYS A 121 11.70 -6.31 -6.91
C LYS A 121 11.45 -5.56 -8.23
N VAL A 122 12.10 -4.42 -8.43
CA VAL A 122 12.00 -3.63 -9.68
C VAL A 122 12.67 -4.39 -10.83
N ASP A 123 13.83 -4.98 -10.61
CA ASP A 123 14.53 -5.77 -11.64
C ASP A 123 13.75 -7.05 -12.03
N ALA A 124 12.88 -7.56 -11.15
CA ALA A 124 11.96 -8.65 -11.46
C ALA A 124 10.75 -8.23 -12.32
N GLY A 125 10.57 -6.92 -12.58
CA GLY A 125 9.51 -6.38 -13.43
C GLY A 125 8.43 -5.58 -12.69
N CYS A 126 8.68 -5.15 -11.43
CA CYS A 126 7.78 -4.24 -10.74
C CYS A 126 7.82 -2.85 -11.38
N GLU A 127 6.67 -2.31 -11.79
CA GLU A 127 6.55 -1.10 -12.59
C GLU A 127 6.27 0.15 -11.78
N TYR A 128 5.78 -0.01 -10.53
CA TYR A 128 5.60 1.07 -9.56
C TYR A 128 5.70 0.54 -8.13
N LEU A 129 5.94 1.44 -7.19
CA LEU A 129 5.95 1.10 -5.77
C LEU A 129 4.97 1.97 -5.00
N THR A 130 4.15 1.34 -4.13
CA THR A 130 3.28 2.07 -3.19
C THR A 130 3.91 2.01 -1.81
N THR A 131 4.03 3.16 -1.14
CA THR A 131 4.66 3.17 0.18
C THR A 131 3.72 2.66 1.26
N GLN A 132 4.28 2.05 2.29
CA GLN A 132 3.63 1.95 3.58
C GLN A 132 3.38 3.36 4.14
N MET A 133 2.41 3.50 5.05
CA MET A 133 2.09 4.78 5.69
C MET A 133 3.30 5.39 6.39
N PHE A 134 3.36 6.70 6.38
CA PHE A 134 4.31 7.55 7.10
C PHE A 134 3.59 8.85 7.51
N PHE A 135 4.13 9.58 8.48
CA PHE A 135 3.48 10.77 9.03
C PHE A 135 4.34 12.05 8.89
N ASP A 136 5.53 11.93 8.31
CA ASP A 136 6.44 13.05 8.00
C ASP A 136 6.89 12.97 6.55
N ASN A 137 6.56 13.97 5.75
CA ASN A 137 6.89 14.02 4.33
C ASN A 137 8.39 14.10 4.07
N ASN A 138 9.19 14.63 5.01
CA ASN A 138 10.65 14.63 4.88
C ASN A 138 11.22 13.21 4.84
N ILE A 139 10.59 12.27 5.54
CA ILE A 139 10.96 10.83 5.49
C ILE A 139 10.75 10.30 4.07
N PHE A 140 9.61 10.63 3.45
CA PHE A 140 9.31 10.23 2.08
C PHE A 140 10.30 10.86 1.08
N PHE A 141 10.59 12.15 1.15
CA PHE A 141 11.53 12.80 0.24
C PHE A 141 12.95 12.25 0.38
N ASN A 142 13.41 12.03 1.61
CA ASN A 142 14.69 11.36 1.87
C ASN A 142 14.73 9.92 1.32
N PHE A 143 13.62 9.20 1.39
CA PHE A 143 13.50 7.86 0.82
C PHE A 143 13.58 7.91 -0.71
N MET A 144 12.85 8.84 -1.35
CA MET A 144 12.91 9.07 -2.80
C MET A 144 14.34 9.31 -3.29
N TYR A 145 15.10 10.16 -2.58
CA TYR A 145 16.50 10.43 -2.90
C TYR A 145 17.32 9.13 -2.91
N ARG A 146 17.24 8.34 -1.85
CA ARG A 146 17.95 7.06 -1.74
C ARG A 146 17.56 6.04 -2.81
N LEU A 147 16.29 6.00 -3.19
CA LEU A 147 15.84 5.13 -4.29
C LEU A 147 16.50 5.54 -5.61
N ARG A 148 16.58 6.84 -5.89
CA ARG A 148 17.23 7.35 -7.12
C ARG A 148 18.73 7.08 -7.12
N GLU A 149 19.43 7.22 -5.99
CA GLU A 149 20.84 6.84 -5.84
C GLU A 149 21.06 5.34 -6.11
N ALA A 150 20.11 4.48 -5.73
CA ALA A 150 20.16 3.04 -6.01
C ALA A 150 19.73 2.66 -7.43
N GLY A 151 19.43 3.64 -8.30
CA GLY A 151 18.99 3.41 -9.68
C GLY A 151 17.53 2.91 -9.79
N ILE A 152 16.72 3.09 -8.76
CA ILE A 152 15.29 2.79 -8.81
C ILE A 152 14.55 4.01 -9.35
N THR A 153 14.05 3.91 -10.58
CA THR A 153 13.44 5.04 -11.32
C THR A 153 11.92 4.90 -11.52
N VAL A 154 11.35 3.76 -11.15
CA VAL A 154 9.89 3.55 -11.24
C VAL A 154 9.11 4.58 -10.41
N PRO A 155 7.85 4.88 -10.78
CA PRO A 155 6.99 5.73 -9.98
C PRO A 155 6.84 5.23 -8.54
N ILE A 156 6.90 6.16 -7.60
CA ILE A 156 6.64 5.87 -6.18
C ILE A 156 5.37 6.60 -5.77
N ILE A 157 4.38 5.86 -5.30
CA ILE A 157 3.07 6.36 -4.90
C ILE A 157 3.05 6.43 -3.37
N PRO A 158 3.08 7.61 -2.75
CA PRO A 158 2.98 7.71 -1.30
C PRO A 158 1.63 7.24 -0.79
N GLY A 159 1.66 6.38 0.22
CA GLY A 159 0.50 5.87 0.92
C GLY A 159 0.20 6.71 2.15
N ILE A 160 -0.92 7.39 2.16
CA ILE A 160 -1.38 8.26 3.24
C ILE A 160 -2.49 7.57 4.02
N MET A 161 -2.31 7.45 5.33
CA MET A 161 -3.30 6.85 6.22
C MET A 161 -3.90 7.90 7.16
N PRO A 162 -5.14 8.33 6.95
CA PRO A 162 -5.83 9.20 7.88
C PRO A 162 -6.11 8.47 9.20
N ILE A 163 -5.53 8.95 10.29
CA ILE A 163 -5.78 8.43 11.63
C ILE A 163 -6.97 9.18 12.22
N THR A 164 -8.08 8.49 12.36
CA THR A 164 -9.35 9.07 12.82
C THR A 164 -9.78 8.61 14.20
N ARG A 165 -8.96 7.80 14.87
CA ARG A 165 -9.15 7.31 16.25
C ARG A 165 -7.81 7.15 16.94
N LYS A 166 -7.70 7.53 18.21
CA LYS A 166 -6.49 7.44 19.03
C LYS A 166 -5.84 6.04 19.01
N GLY A 167 -6.65 4.98 19.09
CA GLY A 167 -6.17 3.60 19.11
C GLY A 167 -5.50 3.14 17.81
N GLN A 168 -5.76 3.81 16.67
CA GLN A 168 -5.14 3.45 15.40
C GLN A 168 -3.63 3.77 15.37
N VAL A 169 -3.17 4.77 16.13
CA VAL A 169 -1.74 5.16 16.17
C VAL A 169 -0.88 3.99 16.60
N LYS A 170 -1.25 3.30 17.70
CA LYS A 170 -0.50 2.13 18.19
C LYS A 170 -0.44 1.01 17.14
N ASN A 171 -1.55 0.78 16.44
CA ASN A 171 -1.60 -0.24 15.40
C ASN A 171 -0.76 0.15 14.18
N ALA A 172 -0.80 1.43 13.77
CA ALA A 172 0.00 1.95 12.70
C ALA A 172 1.50 1.75 12.97
N VAL A 173 1.99 2.18 14.14
CA VAL A 173 3.39 1.99 14.56
C VAL A 173 3.77 0.51 14.61
N LYS A 174 2.91 -0.34 15.16
CA LYS A 174 3.17 -1.79 15.26
C LYS A 174 3.29 -2.47 13.89
N LEU A 175 2.47 -2.05 12.93
CA LEU A 175 2.42 -2.67 11.60
C LEU A 175 3.51 -2.15 10.66
N SER A 176 3.85 -0.87 10.75
CA SER A 176 4.75 -0.23 9.80
C SER A 176 6.12 0.12 10.33
N GLY A 177 6.31 0.11 11.65
CA GLY A 177 7.52 0.64 12.28
C GLY A 177 7.68 2.16 12.12
N CYS A 178 6.61 2.86 11.66
CA CYS A 178 6.68 4.28 11.37
C CYS A 178 6.87 5.15 12.63
N ASN A 179 7.60 6.24 12.45
CA ASN A 179 7.70 7.30 13.46
C ASN A 179 6.46 8.19 13.44
N VAL A 180 5.98 8.56 14.61
CA VAL A 180 4.88 9.54 14.77
C VAL A 180 5.48 10.87 15.20
N PRO A 181 5.43 11.92 14.33
CA PRO A 181 5.99 13.23 14.65
C PRO A 181 5.31 13.86 15.86
N GLU A 182 6.04 14.70 16.60
CA GLU A 182 5.52 15.37 17.79
C GLU A 182 4.26 16.21 17.50
N ARG A 183 4.24 16.88 16.34
CA ARG A 183 3.05 17.62 15.87
C ARG A 183 1.82 16.73 15.83
N PHE A 184 1.94 15.49 15.37
CA PHE A 184 0.80 14.57 15.26
C PHE A 184 0.44 13.95 16.61
N LYS A 185 1.42 13.65 17.48
CA LYS A 185 1.16 13.19 18.85
C LYS A 185 0.33 14.21 19.62
N ASN A 186 0.70 15.50 19.55
CA ASN A 186 -0.04 16.59 20.20
C ASN A 186 -1.50 16.68 19.72
N ILE A 187 -1.76 16.43 18.43
CA ILE A 187 -3.12 16.34 17.89
C ILE A 187 -3.88 15.18 18.51
N VAL A 188 -3.26 14.00 18.55
CA VAL A 188 -3.88 12.77 19.11
C VAL A 188 -4.15 12.92 20.61
N ASP A 189 -3.21 13.52 21.36
CA ASP A 189 -3.35 13.75 22.79
C ASP A 189 -4.45 14.78 23.11
N ARG A 190 -4.58 15.81 22.27
CA ARG A 190 -5.59 16.87 22.47
C ARG A 190 -6.99 16.45 22.06
N PHE A 191 -7.14 15.72 20.95
CA PHE A 191 -8.44 15.46 20.33
C PHE A 191 -8.86 13.99 20.38
N GLY A 192 -7.96 13.09 20.77
CA GLY A 192 -8.15 11.64 20.66
C GLY A 192 -9.27 11.06 21.53
N ASP A 193 -9.76 11.78 22.53
CA ASP A 193 -10.84 11.34 23.41
C ASP A 193 -12.24 11.71 22.86
N SER A 194 -12.34 12.55 21.81
CA SER A 194 -13.56 12.80 21.04
C SER A 194 -13.45 12.18 19.65
N GLU A 195 -14.37 11.27 19.32
CA GLU A 195 -14.32 10.57 18.02
C GLU A 195 -14.47 11.55 16.85
N GLU A 196 -15.37 12.54 16.97
CA GLU A 196 -15.65 13.54 15.94
C GLU A 196 -14.45 14.49 15.77
N ALA A 197 -13.89 14.98 16.89
CA ALA A 197 -12.75 15.89 16.84
C ALA A 197 -11.50 15.17 16.28
N MET A 198 -11.25 13.94 16.69
CA MET A 198 -10.12 13.15 16.18
C MET A 198 -10.29 12.80 14.70
N LYS A 199 -11.51 12.48 14.26
CA LYS A 199 -11.83 12.24 12.84
C LYS A 199 -11.52 13.49 12.02
N GLN A 200 -12.00 14.65 12.44
CA GLN A 200 -11.76 15.93 11.76
C GLN A 200 -10.26 16.26 11.71
N ALA A 201 -9.58 16.16 12.85
CA ALA A 201 -8.15 16.46 12.94
C ALA A 201 -7.29 15.49 12.10
N GLY A 202 -7.64 14.20 12.07
CA GLY A 202 -6.96 13.20 11.27
C GLY A 202 -7.14 13.40 9.77
N ILE A 203 -8.33 13.78 9.32
CA ILE A 203 -8.58 14.15 7.91
C ILE A 203 -7.79 15.41 7.56
N ALA A 204 -7.79 16.43 8.42
CA ALA A 204 -7.06 17.67 8.20
C ALA A 204 -5.54 17.41 8.09
N TYR A 205 -4.98 16.58 8.99
CA TYR A 205 -3.55 16.23 8.95
C TYR A 205 -3.19 15.49 7.66
N ALA A 206 -3.98 14.48 7.27
CA ALA A 206 -3.77 13.75 6.03
C ALA A 206 -3.90 14.64 4.79
N THR A 207 -4.83 15.58 4.80
CA THR A 207 -5.01 16.58 3.73
C THR A 207 -3.79 17.48 3.63
N ASP A 208 -3.27 18.00 4.74
CA ASP A 208 -2.05 18.82 4.80
C ASP A 208 -0.83 18.07 4.25
N GLN A 209 -0.65 16.78 4.63
CA GLN A 209 0.37 15.92 4.04
C GLN A 209 0.26 15.81 2.52
N ILE A 210 -0.95 15.60 2.01
CA ILE A 210 -1.20 15.46 0.57
C ILE A 210 -0.88 16.77 -0.16
N ILE A 211 -1.32 17.90 0.39
CA ILE A 211 -1.04 19.23 -0.19
C ILE A 211 0.46 19.45 -0.32
N ASP A 212 1.22 19.22 0.74
CA ASP A 212 2.68 19.37 0.73
C ASP A 212 3.36 18.43 -0.27
N LEU A 213 2.94 17.15 -0.35
CA LEU A 213 3.45 16.21 -1.35
C LEU A 213 3.17 16.69 -2.78
N MET A 214 1.95 17.15 -3.06
CA MET A 214 1.57 17.66 -4.38
C MET A 214 2.33 18.94 -4.75
N ALA A 215 2.49 19.85 -3.80
CA ALA A 215 3.26 21.09 -3.97
C ALA A 215 4.75 20.82 -4.31
N ASN A 216 5.27 19.67 -3.85
CA ASN A 216 6.62 19.18 -4.16
C ASN A 216 6.67 18.24 -5.38
N GLY A 217 5.64 18.24 -6.24
CA GLY A 217 5.64 17.56 -7.54
C GLY A 217 5.19 16.10 -7.52
N VAL A 218 4.66 15.60 -6.40
CA VAL A 218 4.07 14.25 -6.34
C VAL A 218 2.69 14.28 -6.98
N LYS A 219 2.50 13.52 -8.06
CA LYS A 219 1.27 13.54 -8.86
C LYS A 219 0.23 12.49 -8.45
N ASN A 220 0.66 11.42 -7.81
CA ASN A 220 -0.19 10.28 -7.50
C ASN A 220 -0.12 9.97 -6.00
N ILE A 221 -1.27 9.90 -5.35
CA ILE A 221 -1.41 9.62 -3.92
C ILE A 221 -2.29 8.39 -3.73
N HIS A 222 -1.88 7.49 -2.85
CA HIS A 222 -2.71 6.39 -2.39
C HIS A 222 -3.26 6.69 -0.98
N VAL A 223 -4.57 6.69 -0.82
CA VAL A 223 -5.21 6.93 0.48
C VAL A 223 -5.72 5.61 1.06
N TYR A 224 -5.24 5.25 2.24
CA TYR A 224 -5.72 4.10 3.00
C TYR A 224 -7.03 4.47 3.73
N SER A 225 -8.15 4.42 3.02
CA SER A 225 -9.46 4.79 3.58
C SER A 225 -10.01 3.76 4.58
N MET A 226 -9.42 2.58 4.65
CA MET A 226 -9.85 1.47 5.51
C MET A 226 -11.35 1.14 5.35
N ASN A 227 -11.82 1.15 4.11
CA ASN A 227 -13.21 0.93 3.73
C ASN A 227 -14.20 1.91 4.40
N LYS A 228 -13.76 3.15 4.61
CA LYS A 228 -14.57 4.25 5.16
C LYS A 228 -14.71 5.34 4.10
N PRO A 229 -15.80 5.34 3.33
CA PRO A 229 -15.99 6.29 2.23
C PRO A 229 -16.02 7.74 2.70
N GLU A 230 -16.56 8.00 3.89
CA GLU A 230 -16.64 9.34 4.47
C GLU A 230 -15.26 9.98 4.74
N ILE A 231 -14.22 9.18 4.91
CA ILE A 231 -12.84 9.68 5.06
C ILE A 231 -12.28 10.10 3.70
N ALA A 232 -12.46 9.25 2.70
CA ALA A 232 -12.03 9.57 1.33
C ALA A 232 -12.77 10.82 0.80
N GLU A 233 -14.08 10.90 1.02
CA GLU A 233 -14.91 12.06 0.67
C GLU A 233 -14.44 13.34 1.39
N GLY A 234 -14.12 13.26 2.70
CA GLY A 234 -13.62 14.39 3.46
C GLY A 234 -12.29 14.94 2.91
N ILE A 235 -11.35 14.07 2.54
CA ILE A 235 -10.09 14.46 1.90
C ILE A 235 -10.36 15.06 0.52
N GLN A 236 -11.16 14.39 -0.31
CA GLN A 236 -11.47 14.85 -1.66
C GLN A 236 -12.14 16.24 -1.66
N ARG A 237 -13.03 16.50 -0.71
CA ARG A 237 -13.68 17.81 -0.52
C ARG A 237 -12.66 18.90 -0.21
N ASN A 238 -11.69 18.61 0.68
CA ASN A 238 -10.64 19.56 1.06
C ASN A 238 -9.64 19.81 -0.09
N LEU A 239 -9.51 18.88 -1.04
CA LEU A 239 -8.59 18.97 -2.18
C LEU A 239 -9.31 19.36 -3.48
N SER A 240 -10.60 19.68 -3.46
CA SER A 240 -11.43 19.82 -4.66
C SER A 240 -10.90 20.80 -5.70
N GLU A 241 -10.30 21.91 -5.29
CA GLU A 241 -9.71 22.89 -6.19
C GLU A 241 -8.24 22.53 -6.53
N ILE A 242 -7.50 21.96 -5.61
CA ILE A 242 -6.10 21.53 -5.82
C ILE A 242 -6.01 20.43 -6.87
N LEU A 243 -6.98 19.51 -6.90
CA LEU A 243 -7.03 18.42 -7.89
C LEU A 243 -7.39 18.88 -9.31
N LYS A 244 -7.81 20.13 -9.48
CA LYS A 244 -8.09 20.76 -10.79
C LYS A 244 -6.92 21.58 -11.33
N ALA A 245 -5.99 21.95 -10.44
CA ALA A 245 -4.82 22.76 -10.78
C ALA A 245 -3.71 21.90 -11.39
#